data_258468577ca74b4eb915fb1eed1ad7f6
#
_entry.id   258468577ca74b4eb915fb1eed1ad7f6
#
_cell.length_a   1.000
_cell.length_b   1.000
_cell.length_c   1.000
_cell.angle_alpha   90.00
_cell.angle_beta   90.00
_cell.angle_gamma   90.00
#
_symmetry.space_group_name_H-M   'P 1'
#
loop_
_entity.id
_entity.type
_entity.pdbx_description
1 polymer ?
#
loop_
_entity_poly.entity_id
_entity_poly.type
_entity_poly.pdbx_seq_one_letter_code
_entity_poly.pdbx_strand_id
1 'polypeptide(L)'
;MTNEQPAWVLARKNYGDNGLLVEFFTAEWGRCGAVVRGAHRKKRGGSLASLLQPFQPLLVSMVGKGELKTVRQVEAPSPGFSLRGEALIHGLYINELLVRLLPRFDALPYLFVEYGRAAERLGAAACESTLRRFELALLSELGYRLNLRTDENGEAIREHGYYRLELSLIHI
;
A
#
# COMPACT_ATOMS: atom_id res chain seq x y z
N MET A 1 -24.31 -5.01 -10.22
CA MET A 1 -23.21 -4.14 -10.65
C MET A 1 -21.94 -4.69 -10.03
N THR A 2 -20.98 -5.11 -10.82
CA THR A 2 -19.65 -5.50 -10.36
C THR A 2 -18.95 -4.22 -9.95
N ASN A 3 -18.76 -4.04 -8.63
CA ASN A 3 -18.08 -2.86 -8.11
C ASN A 3 -16.57 -3.07 -8.31
N GLU A 4 -16.04 -2.60 -9.43
CA GLU A 4 -14.62 -2.56 -9.72
C GLU A 4 -14.00 -1.37 -9.01
N GLN A 5 -12.91 -1.61 -8.30
CA GLN A 5 -12.22 -0.56 -7.58
C GLN A 5 -10.71 -0.62 -7.80
N PRO A 6 -10.01 0.52 -7.73
CA PRO A 6 -8.56 0.56 -7.77
C PRO A 6 -7.94 -0.19 -6.60
N ALA A 7 -6.87 -0.92 -6.87
CA ALA A 7 -6.19 -1.72 -5.88
C ALA A 7 -4.69 -1.90 -6.16
N TRP A 8 -3.94 -2.17 -5.11
CA TRP A 8 -2.54 -2.57 -5.12
C TRP A 8 -2.38 -3.90 -4.41
N VAL A 9 -1.44 -4.72 -4.84
CA VAL A 9 -1.03 -5.93 -4.13
C VAL A 9 0.05 -5.56 -3.11
N LEU A 10 -0.22 -5.78 -1.82
CA LEU A 10 0.77 -5.60 -0.76
C LEU A 10 1.58 -6.87 -0.52
N ALA A 11 0.89 -8.02 -0.46
CA ALA A 11 1.51 -9.32 -0.25
C ALA A 11 0.68 -10.41 -0.91
N ARG A 12 1.32 -11.55 -1.22
CA ARG A 12 0.64 -12.73 -1.75
C ARG A 12 1.31 -14.01 -1.31
N LYS A 13 0.53 -15.05 -1.17
CA LYS A 13 1.03 -16.41 -0.89
C LYS A 13 0.19 -17.45 -1.63
N ASN A 14 0.76 -18.61 -1.89
CA ASN A 14 0.04 -19.71 -2.49
C ASN A 14 -1.13 -20.16 -1.60
N TYR A 15 -2.25 -20.51 -2.21
CA TYR A 15 -3.46 -20.97 -1.55
C TYR A 15 -4.08 -22.14 -2.30
N GLY A 16 -4.05 -23.33 -1.69
CA GLY A 16 -4.40 -24.58 -2.38
C GLY A 16 -3.50 -24.85 -3.59
N ASP A 17 -3.95 -25.71 -4.49
CA ASP A 17 -3.13 -26.20 -5.62
C ASP A 17 -2.86 -25.13 -6.70
N ASN A 18 -3.82 -24.25 -6.96
CA ASN A 18 -3.75 -23.31 -8.09
C ASN A 18 -4.19 -21.88 -7.75
N GLY A 19 -4.40 -21.57 -6.47
CA GLY A 19 -4.88 -20.27 -6.02
C GLY A 19 -3.79 -19.41 -5.40
N LEU A 20 -4.13 -18.13 -5.19
CA LEU A 20 -3.38 -17.18 -4.38
C LEU A 20 -4.27 -16.61 -3.30
N LEU A 21 -3.71 -16.43 -2.12
CA LEU A 21 -4.24 -15.52 -1.11
C LEU A 21 -3.46 -14.21 -1.25
N VAL A 22 -4.19 -13.14 -1.51
CA VAL A 22 -3.62 -11.82 -1.79
C VAL A 22 -4.11 -10.82 -0.77
N GLU A 23 -3.20 -10.07 -0.22
CA GLU A 23 -3.47 -8.92 0.62
C GLU A 23 -3.47 -7.68 -0.31
N PHE A 24 -4.64 -7.07 -0.46
CA PHE A 24 -4.82 -5.87 -1.27
C PHE A 24 -4.87 -4.61 -0.39
N PHE A 25 -4.42 -3.50 -0.95
CA PHE A 25 -4.79 -2.16 -0.53
C PHE A 25 -5.69 -1.57 -1.60
N THR A 26 -6.93 -1.28 -1.27
CA THR A 26 -7.97 -0.81 -2.20
C THR A 26 -8.41 0.60 -1.85
N ALA A 27 -8.89 1.33 -2.85
CA ALA A 27 -9.31 2.72 -2.67
C ALA A 27 -10.56 2.85 -1.78
N GLU A 28 -11.52 1.91 -1.91
CA GLU A 28 -12.82 2.02 -1.23
C GLU A 28 -12.89 1.20 0.06
N TRP A 29 -12.15 0.09 0.16
CA TRP A 29 -12.23 -0.82 1.32
C TRP A 29 -10.95 -0.83 2.15
N GLY A 30 -9.93 -0.03 1.80
CA GLY A 30 -8.65 -0.07 2.47
C GLY A 30 -7.94 -1.42 2.33
N ARG A 31 -7.29 -1.90 3.39
CA ARG A 31 -6.61 -3.19 3.39
C ARG A 31 -7.58 -4.35 3.53
N CYS A 32 -7.55 -5.30 2.59
CA CYS A 32 -8.38 -6.49 2.64
C CYS A 32 -7.70 -7.71 2.02
N GLY A 33 -8.03 -8.89 2.56
CA GLY A 33 -7.56 -10.16 2.03
C GLY A 33 -8.56 -10.78 1.06
N ALA A 34 -8.06 -11.35 -0.05
CA ALA A 34 -8.91 -12.07 -0.99
C ALA A 34 -8.24 -13.31 -1.59
N VAL A 35 -9.06 -14.33 -1.86
CA VAL A 35 -8.65 -15.53 -2.58
C VAL A 35 -8.85 -15.31 -4.08
N VAL A 36 -7.81 -15.61 -4.85
CA VAL A 36 -7.83 -15.65 -6.30
C VAL A 36 -7.74 -17.10 -6.75
N ARG A 37 -8.88 -17.69 -7.11
CA ARG A 37 -8.95 -19.08 -7.54
C ARG A 37 -8.36 -19.25 -8.95
N GLY A 38 -7.59 -20.31 -9.16
CA GLY A 38 -7.00 -20.61 -10.48
C GLY A 38 -6.01 -19.55 -10.97
N ALA A 39 -5.38 -18.82 -10.06
CA ALA A 39 -4.44 -17.73 -10.37
C ALA A 39 -3.26 -18.19 -11.24
N HIS A 40 -2.81 -19.43 -11.05
CA HIS A 40 -1.70 -20.04 -11.81
C HIS A 40 -2.11 -20.69 -13.13
N ARG A 41 -3.40 -20.76 -13.45
CA ARG A 41 -3.85 -21.32 -14.73
C ARG A 41 -3.41 -20.42 -15.88
N LYS A 42 -2.68 -21.03 -16.84
CA LYS A 42 -2.28 -20.33 -18.06
C LYS A 42 -3.51 -20.08 -18.94
N LYS A 43 -3.70 -18.84 -19.37
CA LYS A 43 -4.69 -18.40 -20.36
C LYS A 43 -3.98 -17.73 -21.54
N ARG A 44 -4.71 -17.51 -22.65
CA ARG A 44 -4.22 -16.68 -23.75
C ARG A 44 -3.95 -15.26 -23.18
N GLY A 45 -2.68 -14.85 -23.06
CA GLY A 45 -2.29 -13.58 -22.42
C GLY A 45 -1.62 -13.71 -21.03
N GLY A 46 -1.37 -14.92 -20.53
CA GLY A 46 -0.68 -15.15 -19.25
C GLY A 46 -1.58 -15.70 -18.14
N SER A 47 -1.06 -15.75 -16.93
CA SER A 47 -1.81 -16.18 -15.75
C SER A 47 -2.23 -14.96 -14.93
N LEU A 48 -3.30 -15.07 -14.14
CA LEU A 48 -3.65 -14.00 -13.19
C LEU A 48 -2.53 -13.73 -12.18
N ALA A 49 -1.76 -14.77 -11.83
CA ALA A 49 -0.61 -14.63 -10.94
C ALA A 49 0.48 -13.68 -11.49
N SER A 50 0.59 -13.54 -12.82
CA SER A 50 1.53 -12.59 -13.44
C SER A 50 1.08 -11.14 -13.32
N LEU A 51 -0.23 -10.87 -13.22
CA LEU A 51 -0.79 -9.54 -12.97
C LEU A 51 -0.74 -9.16 -11.49
N LEU A 52 -0.90 -10.13 -10.61
CA LEU A 52 -0.97 -9.92 -9.16
C LEU A 52 0.42 -9.72 -8.55
N GLN A 53 1.15 -8.73 -9.06
CA GLN A 53 2.46 -8.35 -8.56
C GLN A 53 2.35 -7.07 -7.71
N PRO A 54 3.24 -6.89 -6.70
CA PRO A 54 3.39 -5.59 -6.05
C PRO A 54 3.69 -4.48 -7.07
N PHE A 55 3.25 -3.28 -6.77
CA PHE A 55 3.48 -2.06 -7.58
C PHE A 55 2.83 -2.07 -8.97
N GLN A 56 1.94 -3.03 -9.23
CA GLN A 56 1.09 -3.07 -10.41
C GLN A 56 -0.24 -2.39 -10.08
N PRO A 57 -0.64 -1.29 -10.77
CA PRO A 57 -1.98 -0.74 -10.65
C PRO A 57 -3.01 -1.74 -11.15
N LEU A 58 -4.04 -1.98 -10.36
CA LEU A 58 -5.07 -2.96 -10.68
C LEU A 58 -6.47 -2.34 -10.54
N LEU A 59 -7.40 -2.83 -11.34
CA LEU A 59 -8.82 -2.76 -11.08
C LEU A 59 -9.28 -4.15 -10.66
N VAL A 60 -9.94 -4.23 -9.49
CA VAL A 60 -10.38 -5.51 -8.93
C VAL A 60 -11.85 -5.49 -8.61
N SER A 61 -12.53 -6.58 -8.93
CA SER A 61 -13.89 -6.86 -8.46
C SER A 61 -13.84 -8.03 -7.50
N MET A 62 -14.39 -7.84 -6.32
CA MET A 62 -14.39 -8.83 -5.24
C MET A 62 -15.79 -9.05 -4.69
N VAL A 63 -16.05 -10.27 -4.21
CA VAL A 63 -17.31 -10.67 -3.59
C VAL A 63 -17.07 -11.43 -2.29
N GLY A 64 -18.10 -11.48 -1.45
CA GLY A 64 -18.09 -12.21 -0.18
C GLY A 64 -18.50 -11.31 0.99
N LYS A 65 -19.22 -11.88 1.97
CA LYS A 65 -19.69 -11.14 3.15
C LYS A 65 -18.69 -11.15 4.31
N GLY A 66 -17.77 -12.14 4.34
CA GLY A 66 -16.76 -12.29 5.40
C GLY A 66 -15.53 -11.41 5.19
N GLU A 67 -14.59 -11.52 6.12
CA GLU A 67 -13.30 -10.81 6.05
C GLU A 67 -12.44 -11.24 4.85
N LEU A 68 -12.52 -12.53 4.48
CA LEU A 68 -11.83 -13.05 3.31
C LEU A 68 -12.73 -12.97 2.09
N LYS A 69 -12.38 -12.11 1.14
CA LYS A 69 -13.11 -11.92 -0.11
C LYS A 69 -12.70 -12.96 -1.16
N THR A 70 -13.47 -13.04 -2.24
CA THR A 70 -13.10 -13.82 -3.45
C THR A 70 -13.02 -12.85 -4.62
N VAL A 71 -11.90 -12.84 -5.31
CA VAL A 71 -11.70 -12.03 -6.51
C VAL A 71 -12.50 -12.64 -7.67
N ARG A 72 -13.29 -11.83 -8.35
CA ARG A 72 -14.05 -12.18 -9.55
C ARG A 72 -13.31 -11.78 -10.81
N GLN A 73 -12.77 -10.55 -10.81
CA GLN A 73 -12.12 -9.96 -11.96
C GLN A 73 -10.90 -9.15 -11.52
N VAL A 74 -9.85 -9.19 -12.33
CA VAL A 74 -8.63 -8.40 -12.16
C VAL A 74 -8.23 -7.90 -13.53
N GLU A 75 -7.98 -6.61 -13.63
CA GLU A 75 -7.45 -5.95 -14.81
C GLU A 75 -6.27 -5.06 -14.43
N ALA A 76 -5.29 -4.93 -15.32
CA ALA A 76 -4.19 -4.00 -15.19
C ALA A 76 -4.42 -2.85 -16.19
N PRO A 77 -4.94 -1.70 -15.76
CA PRO A 77 -5.28 -0.57 -16.65
C PRO A 77 -4.04 0.11 -17.21
N SER A 78 -2.89 -0.06 -16.59
CA SER A 78 -1.61 0.52 -17.01
C SER A 78 -0.45 -0.39 -16.62
N PRO A 79 0.74 -0.20 -17.20
CA PRO A 79 1.96 -0.89 -16.75
C PRO A 79 2.26 -0.59 -15.29
N GLY A 80 2.83 -1.57 -14.58
CA GLY A 80 3.31 -1.41 -13.21
C GLY A 80 4.64 -0.68 -13.13
N PHE A 81 4.99 -0.24 -11.93
CA PHE A 81 6.29 0.35 -11.63
C PHE A 81 7.34 -0.75 -11.47
N SER A 82 8.38 -0.72 -12.32
CA SER A 82 9.46 -1.72 -12.27
C SER A 82 10.51 -1.34 -11.25
N LEU A 83 10.27 -1.64 -9.98
CA LEU A 83 11.24 -1.42 -8.91
C LEU A 83 12.34 -2.47 -8.95
N ARG A 84 13.61 -2.06 -8.79
CA ARG A 84 14.78 -2.95 -8.80
C ARG A 84 15.78 -2.53 -7.70
N GLY A 85 16.61 -3.48 -7.26
CA GLY A 85 17.64 -3.22 -6.26
C GLY A 85 17.08 -2.56 -5.00
N GLU A 86 17.69 -1.48 -4.58
CA GLU A 86 17.31 -0.72 -3.38
C GLU A 86 15.86 -0.18 -3.44
N ALA A 87 15.42 0.30 -4.61
CA ALA A 87 14.04 0.76 -4.80
C ALA A 87 13.01 -0.34 -4.52
N LEU A 88 13.31 -1.58 -4.90
CA LEU A 88 12.45 -2.71 -4.60
C LEU A 88 12.39 -2.99 -3.10
N ILE A 89 13.53 -2.94 -2.40
CA ILE A 89 13.59 -3.10 -0.93
C ILE A 89 12.75 -2.03 -0.25
N HIS A 90 12.89 -0.77 -0.66
CA HIS A 90 12.10 0.35 -0.17
C HIS A 90 10.58 0.14 -0.41
N GLY A 91 10.20 -0.28 -1.60
CA GLY A 91 8.80 -0.56 -1.91
C GLY A 91 8.22 -1.70 -1.06
N LEU A 92 8.96 -2.80 -0.90
CA LEU A 92 8.55 -3.93 -0.06
C LEU A 92 8.45 -3.54 1.41
N TYR A 93 9.32 -2.67 1.90
CA TYR A 93 9.23 -2.09 3.24
C TYR A 93 7.91 -1.30 3.42
N ILE A 94 7.56 -0.44 2.46
CA ILE A 94 6.26 0.26 2.47
C ILE A 94 5.09 -0.73 2.53
N ASN A 95 5.13 -1.80 1.73
CA ASN A 95 4.10 -2.83 1.76
C ASN A 95 3.99 -3.50 3.12
N GLU A 96 5.12 -3.81 3.75
CA GLU A 96 5.15 -4.42 5.09
C GLU A 96 4.54 -3.49 6.15
N LEU A 97 4.85 -2.19 6.11
CA LEU A 97 4.24 -1.20 6.99
C LEU A 97 2.71 -1.21 6.86
N LEU A 98 2.18 -1.18 5.63
CA LEU A 98 0.75 -1.21 5.39
C LEU A 98 0.09 -2.50 5.88
N VAL A 99 0.73 -3.65 5.63
CA VAL A 99 0.21 -4.95 6.10
C VAL A 99 0.19 -5.03 7.62
N ARG A 100 1.16 -4.45 8.31
CA ARG A 100 1.26 -4.53 9.77
C ARG A 100 0.41 -3.50 10.50
N LEU A 101 0.31 -2.29 9.97
CA LEU A 101 -0.23 -1.14 10.69
C LEU A 101 -1.67 -0.79 10.30
N LEU A 102 -2.09 -1.07 9.05
CA LEU A 102 -3.46 -0.71 8.67
C LEU A 102 -4.48 -1.70 9.24
N PRO A 103 -5.59 -1.20 9.80
CA PRO A 103 -6.75 -2.03 10.08
C PRO A 103 -7.33 -2.60 8.78
N ARG A 104 -8.13 -3.67 8.90
CA ARG A 104 -8.85 -4.24 7.75
C ARG A 104 -10.13 -3.45 7.47
N PHE A 105 -10.46 -3.31 6.21
CA PHE A 105 -11.70 -2.67 5.74
C PHE A 105 -11.89 -1.24 6.24
N ASP A 106 -10.80 -0.51 6.37
CA ASP A 106 -10.79 0.90 6.67
C ASP A 106 -10.22 1.67 5.49
N ALA A 107 -11.07 2.45 4.82
CA ALA A 107 -10.70 3.19 3.62
C ALA A 107 -9.85 4.41 3.99
N LEU A 108 -8.67 4.49 3.39
CA LEU A 108 -7.71 5.59 3.58
C LEU A 108 -7.35 6.20 2.21
N PRO A 109 -8.25 6.95 1.59
CA PRO A 109 -8.09 7.39 0.19
C PRO A 109 -6.86 8.28 -0.01
N TYR A 110 -6.51 9.12 0.94
CA TYR A 110 -5.30 9.92 0.86
C TYR A 110 -4.05 9.04 0.85
N LEU A 111 -3.96 8.06 1.77
CA LEU A 111 -2.83 7.15 1.83
C LEU A 111 -2.74 6.25 0.59
N PHE A 112 -3.89 5.87 0.01
CA PHE A 112 -3.95 5.11 -1.24
C PHE A 112 -3.28 5.87 -2.38
N VAL A 113 -3.54 7.16 -2.51
CA VAL A 113 -2.89 8.04 -3.49
C VAL A 113 -1.40 8.20 -3.20
N GLU A 114 -1.02 8.42 -1.93
CA GLU A 114 0.40 8.56 -1.54
C GLU A 114 1.19 7.27 -1.79
N TYR A 115 0.57 6.09 -1.66
CA TYR A 115 1.21 4.82 -2.03
C TYR A 115 1.56 4.78 -3.53
N GLY A 116 0.63 5.14 -4.40
CA GLY A 116 0.89 5.23 -5.84
C GLY A 116 2.02 6.20 -6.18
N ARG A 117 2.02 7.38 -5.55
CA ARG A 117 3.09 8.38 -5.71
C ARG A 117 4.44 7.89 -5.21
N ALA A 118 4.46 7.15 -4.09
CA ALA A 118 5.69 6.56 -3.57
C ALA A 118 6.24 5.50 -4.53
N ALA A 119 5.39 4.61 -5.05
CA ALA A 119 5.79 3.60 -6.03
C ALA A 119 6.34 4.24 -7.32
N GLU A 120 5.70 5.29 -7.82
CA GLU A 120 6.17 6.06 -8.99
C GLU A 120 7.54 6.69 -8.76
N ARG A 121 7.74 7.38 -7.63
CA ARG A 121 9.02 8.01 -7.29
C ARG A 121 10.14 6.98 -7.15
N LEU A 122 9.87 5.86 -6.46
CA LEU A 122 10.83 4.77 -6.33
C LEU A 122 11.16 4.11 -7.67
N GLY A 123 10.20 4.07 -8.60
CA GLY A 123 10.43 3.61 -9.98
C GLY A 123 11.36 4.52 -10.78
N ALA A 124 11.35 5.82 -10.48
CA ALA A 124 12.24 6.80 -11.11
C ALA A 124 13.64 6.80 -10.48
N ALA A 125 13.74 6.79 -9.15
CA ALA A 125 14.99 6.72 -8.41
C ALA A 125 14.77 6.23 -6.98
N ALA A 126 15.65 5.36 -6.49
CA ALA A 126 15.66 4.98 -5.07
C ALA A 126 16.03 6.22 -4.24
N CYS A 127 15.14 6.62 -3.33
CA CYS A 127 15.36 7.79 -2.49
C CYS A 127 14.76 7.58 -1.10
N GLU A 128 15.60 7.71 -0.08
CA GLU A 128 15.18 7.59 1.32
C GLU A 128 14.14 8.64 1.70
N SER A 129 14.20 9.84 1.12
CA SER A 129 13.22 10.90 1.36
C SER A 129 11.79 10.48 0.94
N THR A 130 11.65 9.58 -0.05
CA THR A 130 10.35 9.00 -0.43
C THR A 130 9.79 8.15 0.70
N LEU A 131 10.63 7.36 1.38
CA LEU A 131 10.22 6.57 2.55
C LEU A 131 9.75 7.47 3.68
N ARG A 132 10.56 8.47 4.06
CA ARG A 132 10.22 9.39 5.16
C ARG A 132 8.91 10.13 4.89
N ARG A 133 8.69 10.55 3.65
CA ARG A 133 7.43 11.20 3.26
C ARG A 133 6.24 10.26 3.39
N PHE A 134 6.40 9.00 2.96
CA PHE A 134 5.34 8.00 3.08
C PHE A 134 5.05 7.64 4.54
N GLU A 135 6.08 7.44 5.35
CA GLU A 135 5.96 7.18 6.79
C GLU A 135 5.20 8.29 7.52
N LEU A 136 5.51 9.55 7.22
CA LEU A 136 4.80 10.71 7.79
C LEU A 136 3.32 10.74 7.37
N ALA A 137 3.02 10.42 6.11
CA ALA A 137 1.65 10.32 5.63
C ALA A 137 0.90 9.19 6.36
N LEU A 138 1.52 8.02 6.49
CA LEU A 138 0.97 6.87 7.20
C LEU A 138 0.69 7.19 8.68
N LEU A 139 1.67 7.77 9.38
CA LEU A 139 1.49 8.19 10.78
C LEU A 139 0.35 9.18 10.93
N SER A 140 0.25 10.15 10.01
CA SER A 140 -0.83 11.15 10.02
C SER A 140 -2.22 10.50 9.86
N GLU A 141 -2.36 9.53 8.96
CA GLU A 141 -3.61 8.80 8.73
C GLU A 141 -3.99 7.89 9.92
N LEU A 142 -2.99 7.36 10.62
CA LEU A 142 -3.20 6.56 11.84
C LEU A 142 -3.46 7.42 13.09
N GLY A 143 -3.52 8.74 12.96
CA GLY A 143 -3.78 9.66 14.08
C GLY A 143 -2.53 10.14 14.83
N TYR A 144 -1.33 9.72 14.40
CA TYR A 144 -0.05 10.11 15.01
C TYR A 144 0.62 11.25 14.23
N ARG A 145 -0.10 12.33 14.01
CA ARG A 145 0.41 13.47 13.25
C ARG A 145 1.54 14.18 13.98
N LEU A 146 2.74 14.15 13.42
CA LEU A 146 3.88 14.88 13.94
C LEU A 146 3.79 16.35 13.55
N ASN A 147 3.96 17.25 14.54
CA ASN A 147 4.14 18.67 14.28
C ASN A 147 5.62 18.93 13.95
N LEU A 148 5.92 19.10 12.66
CA LEU A 148 7.26 19.42 12.17
C LEU A 148 7.39 20.91 11.75
N ARG A 149 6.48 21.77 12.20
CA ARG A 149 6.48 23.20 11.84
C ARG A 149 6.87 24.10 12.97
N THR A 150 6.56 23.71 14.21
CA THR A 150 6.87 24.48 15.41
C THR A 150 7.51 23.58 16.45
N ASP A 151 8.37 24.16 17.29
CA ASP A 151 8.94 23.52 18.46
C ASP A 151 7.94 23.45 19.64
N GLU A 152 8.38 22.98 20.79
CA GLU A 152 7.58 22.88 22.02
C GLU A 152 7.10 24.23 22.56
N ASN A 153 7.81 25.32 22.22
CA ASN A 153 7.46 26.69 22.62
C ASN A 153 6.52 27.37 21.61
N GLY A 154 6.16 26.66 20.50
CA GLY A 154 5.36 27.21 19.42
C GLY A 154 6.14 28.06 18.42
N GLU A 155 7.47 28.14 18.53
CA GLU A 155 8.31 28.86 17.59
C GLU A 155 8.50 28.05 16.28
N ALA A 156 8.53 28.74 15.15
CA ALA A 156 8.71 28.10 13.86
C ALA A 156 10.08 27.42 13.77
N ILE A 157 10.09 26.15 13.32
CA ILE A 157 11.31 25.38 13.04
C ILE A 157 12.10 26.09 11.93
N ARG A 158 13.38 26.37 12.18
CA ARG A 158 14.29 27.04 11.26
C ARG A 158 15.04 26.00 10.42
N GLU A 159 15.27 26.30 9.15
CA GLU A 159 15.93 25.39 8.18
C GLU A 159 17.32 24.93 8.62
N HIS A 160 18.06 25.75 9.35
CA HIS A 160 19.41 25.44 9.84
C HIS A 160 19.48 25.16 11.34
N GLY A 161 18.32 24.91 11.98
CA GLY A 161 18.23 24.56 13.39
C GLY A 161 18.48 23.07 13.64
N TYR A 162 19.00 22.72 14.83
CA TYR A 162 19.05 21.34 15.31
C TYR A 162 17.90 21.13 16.28
N TYR A 163 17.05 20.13 15.97
CA TYR A 163 15.88 19.81 16.77
C TYR A 163 15.89 18.34 17.15
N ARG A 164 15.39 18.03 18.34
CA ARG A 164 15.17 16.66 18.79
C ARG A 164 13.67 16.38 18.74
N LEU A 165 13.28 15.29 18.06
CA LEU A 165 11.92 14.83 18.11
C LEU A 165 11.69 14.03 19.40
N GLU A 166 10.83 14.55 20.27
CA GLU A 166 10.37 13.84 21.47
C GLU A 166 8.93 13.37 21.23
N LEU A 167 8.73 12.04 21.25
CA LEU A 167 7.40 11.46 21.27
C LEU A 167 6.88 11.55 22.71
N SER A 168 6.10 12.59 23.02
CA SER A 168 5.40 12.63 24.29
C SER A 168 4.32 11.53 24.26
N LEU A 169 4.47 10.56 25.16
CA LEU A 169 3.39 9.63 25.45
C LEU A 169 2.27 10.44 26.09
N ILE A 170 1.23 10.76 25.32
CA ILE A 170 -0.02 11.24 25.89
C ILE A 170 -0.58 10.07 26.67
N HIS A 171 -0.42 10.09 27.98
CA HIS A 171 -1.15 9.18 28.85
C HIS A 171 -2.64 9.56 28.73
N ILE A 172 -3.39 8.65 28.13
CA ILE A 172 -4.87 8.68 28.18
C ILE A 172 -5.27 8.12 29.54
#